data_9f54c5f39da870124939cbc2d0afcad5
#
_entry.id   9f54c5f39da870124939cbc2d0afcad5
#
_cell.length_a   1.000
_cell.length_b   1.000
_cell.length_c   1.000
_cell.angle_alpha   90.00
_cell.angle_beta   90.00
_cell.angle_gamma   90.00
#
_symmetry.space_group_name_H-M   'P 1'
#
loop_
_entity.id
_entity.type
_entity.pdbx_description
1 polymer ?
#
loop_
_entity_poly.entity_id
_entity_poly.type
_entity_poly.pdbx_seq_one_letter_code
_entity_poly.pdbx_strand_id
1 'polypeptide(L)'
;IFEIPNNIQTIEPLGRLEMLKAIDASGLLITDSGGLQKEAYWALKPCFTLRSNTEWTETVSSGWNVLVDLSPKSLKDNISDWKKPTSHLNHYGDGYAANNILSEIINF
;
A
#
# COMPACT_ATOMS: atom_id res chain seq x y z
N ILE A 1 -15.80 -15.22 -21.71
CA ILE A 1 -15.01 -15.95 -20.71
C ILE A 1 -13.62 -15.39 -20.70
N PHE A 2 -13.15 -15.05 -19.54
CA PHE A 2 -11.84 -14.44 -19.36
C PHE A 2 -10.83 -15.53 -19.01
N GLU A 3 -9.81 -15.71 -19.83
CA GLU A 3 -8.71 -16.63 -19.52
C GLU A 3 -7.65 -15.89 -18.69
N ILE A 4 -7.26 -16.47 -17.56
CA ILE A 4 -6.20 -15.92 -16.72
C ILE A 4 -4.86 -16.33 -17.29
N PRO A 5 -3.96 -15.38 -17.63
CA PRO A 5 -2.64 -15.71 -18.11
C PRO A 5 -1.85 -16.59 -17.13
N ASN A 6 -0.97 -17.42 -17.65
CA ASN A 6 -0.20 -18.40 -16.86
C ASN A 6 0.74 -17.75 -15.82
N ASN A 7 1.08 -16.48 -16.00
CA ASN A 7 1.91 -15.73 -15.06
C ASN A 7 1.12 -15.04 -13.96
N ILE A 8 -0.20 -15.26 -13.91
CA ILE A 8 -1.07 -14.73 -12.84
C ILE A 8 -1.57 -15.91 -12.00
N GLN A 9 -1.36 -15.83 -10.73
CA GLN A 9 -1.86 -16.79 -9.75
C GLN A 9 -3.05 -16.21 -9.01
N THR A 10 -4.18 -16.91 -9.04
CA THR A 10 -5.34 -16.59 -8.20
C THR A 10 -5.28 -17.41 -6.93
N ILE A 11 -5.61 -16.79 -5.81
CA ILE A 11 -5.58 -17.42 -4.50
C ILE A 11 -6.86 -17.09 -3.74
N GLU A 12 -7.20 -17.91 -2.76
CA GLU A 12 -8.26 -17.60 -1.81
C GLU A 12 -7.89 -16.37 -0.96
N PRO A 13 -8.89 -15.67 -0.42
CA PRO A 13 -8.62 -14.54 0.48
C PRO A 13 -7.67 -14.91 1.60
N LEU A 14 -6.68 -14.05 1.84
CA LEU A 14 -5.67 -14.28 2.87
C LEU A 14 -6.12 -13.75 4.23
N GLY A 15 -5.73 -14.43 5.28
CA GLY A 15 -5.83 -13.91 6.63
C GLY A 15 -4.84 -12.76 6.86
N ARG A 16 -4.91 -12.13 8.02
CA ARG A 16 -4.13 -10.92 8.34
C ARG A 16 -2.62 -11.14 8.20
N LEU A 17 -2.11 -12.21 8.83
CA LEU A 17 -0.66 -12.49 8.82
C LEU A 17 -0.17 -12.90 7.44
N GLU A 18 -0.94 -13.72 6.72
CA GLU A 18 -0.61 -14.13 5.36
C GLU A 18 -0.59 -12.94 4.41
N MET A 19 -1.51 -11.99 4.57
CA MET A 19 -1.53 -10.76 3.78
C MET A 19 -0.28 -9.92 4.02
N LEU A 20 0.13 -9.74 5.27
CA LEU A 20 1.35 -9.00 5.60
C LEU A 20 2.59 -9.67 5.01
N LYS A 21 2.67 -10.99 5.05
CA LYS A 21 3.76 -11.75 4.42
C LYS A 21 3.76 -11.59 2.90
N ALA A 22 2.59 -11.61 2.27
CA ALA A 22 2.46 -11.41 0.83
C ALA A 22 2.92 -10.00 0.41
N ILE A 23 2.53 -8.98 1.16
CA ILE A 23 2.97 -7.60 0.94
C ILE A 23 4.49 -7.50 1.07
N ASP A 24 5.06 -8.06 2.12
CA ASP A 24 6.50 -8.02 2.35
C ASP A 24 7.29 -8.71 1.23
N ALA A 25 6.76 -9.81 0.70
CA ALA A 25 7.37 -10.55 -0.40
C ALA A 25 7.15 -9.92 -1.79
N SER A 26 6.23 -8.96 -1.91
CA SER A 26 5.90 -8.33 -3.19
C SER A 26 6.91 -7.26 -3.60
N GLY A 27 6.97 -6.96 -4.89
CA GLY A 27 7.72 -5.80 -5.39
C GLY A 27 6.91 -4.52 -5.43
N LEU A 28 5.60 -4.64 -5.60
CA LEU A 28 4.65 -3.51 -5.62
C LEU A 28 3.24 -4.02 -5.32
N LEU A 29 2.33 -3.11 -5.00
CA LEU A 29 0.92 -3.40 -4.84
C LEU A 29 0.10 -2.65 -5.87
N ILE A 30 -0.95 -3.30 -6.38
CA ILE A 30 -1.99 -2.66 -7.18
C ILE A 30 -3.31 -2.94 -6.46
N THR A 31 -4.03 -1.90 -6.07
CA THR A 31 -5.22 -2.07 -5.22
C THR A 31 -6.18 -0.89 -5.38
N ASP A 32 -7.45 -1.11 -5.03
CA ASP A 32 -8.43 -0.06 -4.80
C ASP A 32 -8.78 0.08 -3.30
N SER A 33 -8.18 -0.74 -2.45
CA SER A 33 -8.42 -0.77 -1.01
C SER A 33 -7.72 0.38 -0.28
N GLY A 34 -8.45 1.09 0.58
CA GLY A 34 -7.88 2.14 1.41
C GLY A 34 -6.86 1.62 2.42
N GLY A 35 -7.16 0.51 3.08
CA GLY A 35 -6.26 -0.08 4.09
C GLY A 35 -4.93 -0.56 3.52
N LEU A 36 -4.94 -1.17 2.35
CA LEU A 36 -3.72 -1.67 1.72
C LEU A 36 -2.75 -0.56 1.32
N GLN A 37 -3.22 0.65 1.04
CA GLN A 37 -2.36 1.80 0.77
C GLN A 37 -1.45 2.12 1.96
N LYS A 38 -1.99 2.12 3.18
CA LYS A 38 -1.21 2.31 4.40
C LYS A 38 -0.25 1.16 4.65
N GLU A 39 -0.73 -0.06 4.48
CA GLU A 39 0.08 -1.26 4.70
C GLU A 39 1.26 -1.32 3.72
N ALA A 40 1.04 -0.97 2.46
CA ALA A 40 2.11 -0.83 1.47
C ALA A 40 3.13 0.23 1.90
N TYR A 41 2.66 1.37 2.38
CA TYR A 41 3.53 2.43 2.87
C TYR A 41 4.40 1.94 4.03
N TRP A 42 3.82 1.28 5.03
CA TRP A 42 4.60 0.73 6.15
C TRP A 42 5.62 -0.31 5.72
N ALA A 43 5.29 -1.10 4.69
CA ALA A 43 6.17 -2.15 4.18
C ALA A 43 7.23 -1.62 3.19
N LEU A 44 7.28 -0.30 2.93
CA LEU A 44 8.20 0.31 1.95
C LEU A 44 7.98 -0.25 0.54
N LYS A 45 6.74 -0.48 0.18
CA LYS A 45 6.33 -0.98 -1.14
C LYS A 45 5.60 0.09 -1.93
N PRO A 46 5.94 0.30 -3.20
CA PRO A 46 5.16 1.19 -4.03
C PRO A 46 3.75 0.66 -4.21
N CYS A 47 2.78 1.55 -4.14
CA CYS A 47 1.38 1.24 -4.30
C CYS A 47 0.80 2.01 -5.49
N PHE A 48 0.10 1.31 -6.36
CA PHE A 48 -0.64 1.90 -7.46
C PHE A 48 -2.12 1.71 -7.17
N THR A 49 -2.78 2.80 -6.83
CA THR A 49 -4.16 2.77 -6.33
C THR A 49 -5.12 3.11 -7.47
N LEU A 50 -6.01 2.17 -7.78
CA LEU A 50 -7.00 2.29 -8.85
C LEU A 50 -8.19 3.13 -8.40
N ARG A 51 -7.91 4.39 -8.07
CA ARG A 51 -8.88 5.38 -7.59
C ARG A 51 -8.51 6.77 -8.07
N SER A 52 -9.50 7.66 -8.16
CA SER A 52 -9.29 9.07 -8.49
C SER A 52 -8.87 9.92 -7.29
N ASN A 53 -9.08 9.42 -6.07
CA ASN A 53 -8.73 10.10 -4.82
C ASN A 53 -8.34 9.10 -3.74
N THR A 54 -7.80 9.61 -2.64
CA THR A 54 -7.51 8.81 -1.45
C THR A 54 -7.61 9.67 -0.20
N GLU A 55 -8.01 9.05 0.89
CA GLU A 55 -7.93 9.60 2.24
C GLU A 55 -6.50 9.65 2.78
N TRP A 56 -5.58 8.88 2.21
CA TRP A 56 -4.17 8.79 2.65
C TRP A 56 -3.27 9.67 1.78
N THR A 57 -3.54 10.95 1.78
CA THR A 57 -2.87 11.93 0.92
C THR A 57 -1.36 11.99 1.12
N GLU A 58 -0.87 11.69 2.32
CA GLU A 58 0.55 11.66 2.66
C GLU A 58 1.29 10.58 1.85
N THR A 59 0.66 9.45 1.58
CA THR A 59 1.26 8.39 0.77
C THR A 59 1.49 8.83 -0.66
N VAL A 60 0.58 9.64 -1.20
CA VAL A 60 0.68 10.19 -2.56
C VAL A 60 1.71 11.31 -2.63
N SER A 61 1.64 12.28 -1.71
CA SER A 61 2.56 13.41 -1.70
C SER A 61 4.02 12.99 -1.45
N SER A 62 4.22 11.89 -0.74
CA SER A 62 5.56 11.32 -0.51
C SER A 62 6.09 10.49 -1.69
N GLY A 63 5.25 10.20 -2.70
CA GLY A 63 5.64 9.44 -3.89
C GLY A 63 5.59 7.92 -3.75
N TRP A 64 5.16 7.41 -2.62
CA TRP A 64 5.03 5.96 -2.39
C TRP A 64 3.72 5.37 -2.93
N ASN A 65 2.72 6.21 -3.15
CA ASN A 65 1.43 5.82 -3.70
C ASN A 65 1.11 6.66 -4.92
N VAL A 66 0.66 6.03 -5.98
CA VAL A 66 0.26 6.70 -7.23
C VAL A 66 -1.19 6.36 -7.50
N LEU A 67 -2.03 7.39 -7.62
CA LEU A 67 -3.41 7.21 -8.06
C LEU A 67 -3.42 7.03 -9.57
N VAL A 68 -4.02 5.96 -10.04
CA VAL A 68 -4.10 5.62 -11.46
C VAL A 68 -5.54 5.35 -11.86
N ASP A 69 -5.88 5.68 -13.10
CA ASP A 69 -7.18 5.31 -13.65
C ASP A 69 -7.22 3.83 -14.07
N LEU A 70 -8.38 3.36 -14.50
CA LEU A 70 -8.58 1.97 -14.89
C LEU A 70 -8.04 1.63 -16.30
N SER A 71 -7.29 2.53 -16.92
CA SER A 71 -6.65 2.27 -18.22
C SER A 71 -5.42 1.39 -18.03
N PRO A 72 -5.34 0.22 -18.71
CA PRO A 72 -4.14 -0.63 -18.66
C PRO A 72 -2.86 0.11 -19.08
N LYS A 73 -2.96 1.01 -20.05
CA LYS A 73 -1.83 1.82 -20.51
C LYS A 73 -1.36 2.77 -19.40
N SER A 74 -2.28 3.46 -18.74
CA SER A 74 -1.96 4.36 -17.64
C SER A 74 -1.26 3.63 -16.50
N LEU A 75 -1.78 2.48 -16.10
CA LEU A 75 -1.16 1.66 -15.06
C LEU A 75 0.27 1.25 -15.45
N LYS A 76 0.45 0.74 -16.65
CA LYS A 76 1.76 0.32 -17.15
C LYS A 76 2.76 1.47 -17.18
N ASP A 77 2.35 2.63 -17.70
CA ASP A 77 3.21 3.81 -17.80
C ASP A 77 3.61 4.32 -16.41
N ASN A 78 2.66 4.39 -15.48
CA ASN A 78 2.93 4.80 -14.10
C ASN A 78 3.89 3.86 -13.37
N ILE A 79 3.74 2.55 -13.56
CA ILE A 79 4.67 1.56 -12.98
C ILE A 79 6.08 1.74 -13.57
N SER A 80 6.18 1.91 -14.89
CA SER A 80 7.48 2.06 -15.57
C SER A 80 8.19 3.35 -15.18
N ASP A 81 7.43 4.42 -14.97
CA ASP A 81 7.99 5.75 -14.66
C ASP A 81 8.24 5.97 -13.17
N TRP A 82 7.74 5.08 -12.32
CA TRP A 82 7.89 5.24 -10.87
C TRP A 82 9.36 5.16 -10.46
N LYS A 83 9.74 6.09 -9.61
CA LYS A 83 11.06 6.10 -8.98
C LYS A 83 10.91 6.05 -7.47
N LYS A 84 11.68 5.19 -6.84
CA LYS A 84 11.68 5.06 -5.40
C LYS A 84 12.02 6.39 -4.74
N PRO A 85 11.16 6.90 -3.83
CA PRO A 85 11.47 8.10 -3.06
C PRO A 85 12.73 7.94 -2.23
N THR A 86 13.45 9.04 -2.01
CA THR A 86 14.68 9.06 -1.22
C THR A 86 14.41 9.09 0.28
N SER A 87 13.17 9.34 0.69
CA SER A 87 12.77 9.40 2.10
C SER A 87 11.49 8.61 2.33
N HIS A 88 11.32 8.18 3.57
CA HIS A 88 10.12 7.50 4.05
C HIS A 88 9.81 8.04 5.44
N LEU A 89 8.93 9.02 5.50
CA LEU A 89 8.55 9.66 6.76
C LEU A 89 7.58 8.78 7.54
N ASN A 90 7.63 8.92 8.85
CA ASN A 90 6.82 8.13 9.77
C ASN A 90 5.44 8.77 10.00
N HIS A 91 4.65 8.90 8.92
CA HIS A 91 3.35 9.59 8.96
C HIS A 91 2.30 8.90 9.86
N TYR A 92 2.41 7.59 10.04
CA TYR A 92 1.39 6.78 10.71
C TYR A 92 1.87 6.16 12.00
N GLY A 93 2.90 6.74 12.61
CA GLY A 93 3.43 6.31 13.90
C GLY A 93 4.61 5.33 13.79
N ASP A 94 5.10 4.97 14.96
CA ASP A 94 6.34 4.20 15.13
C ASP A 94 6.12 2.78 15.69
N GLY A 95 4.85 2.37 15.82
CA GLY A 95 4.48 1.07 16.39
C GLY A 95 4.26 1.07 17.89
N TYR A 96 4.42 2.20 18.56
CA TYR A 96 4.27 2.29 20.03
C TYR A 96 2.94 2.94 20.47
N ALA A 97 1.93 2.96 19.61
CA ALA A 97 0.64 3.59 19.92
C ALA A 97 -0.01 3.02 21.20
N ALA A 98 -0.01 1.69 21.34
CA ALA A 98 -0.57 1.03 22.52
C ALA A 98 0.15 1.45 23.81
N ASN A 99 1.48 1.53 23.78
CA ASN A 99 2.28 1.98 24.91
C ASN A 99 1.98 3.43 25.27
N ASN A 100 1.87 4.29 24.27
CA ASN A 100 1.56 5.70 24.46
C ASN A 100 0.17 5.89 25.05
N ILE A 101 -0.83 5.18 24.55
CA ILE A 101 -2.20 5.21 25.07
C ILE A 101 -2.23 4.73 26.52
N LEU A 102 -1.55 3.64 26.83
CA LEU A 102 -1.48 3.11 28.19
C LEU A 102 -0.84 4.11 29.15
N SER A 103 0.24 4.77 28.74
CA SER A 103 0.88 5.83 29.55
C SER A 103 -0.06 6.98 29.85
N GLU A 104 -0.84 7.43 28.87
CA GLU A 104 -1.82 8.49 29.06
C GLU A 104 -2.93 8.07 30.03
N ILE A 105 -3.40 6.84 29.94
CA ILE A 105 -4.42 6.31 30.85
C ILE A 105 -3.89 6.23 32.28
N ILE A 106 -2.66 5.75 32.48
CA ILE A 106 -2.05 5.62 33.81
C ILE A 106 -1.80 7.00 34.45
N ASN A 107 -1.40 7.99 33.67
CA ASN A 107 -1.08 9.34 34.14
C ASN A 107 -2.30 10.27 34.20
N PHE A 108 -3.45 9.80 33.80
CA PHE A 108 -4.69 10.57 33.86
C PHE A 108 -5.28 10.54 35.28
#